data_329b27eedc4193b6b44f20e22a4ff3e9
#
_entry.id   329b27eedc4193b6b44f20e22a4ff3e9
#
_cell.length_a   1.000
_cell.length_b   1.000
_cell.length_c   1.000
_cell.angle_alpha   90.00
_cell.angle_beta   90.00
_cell.angle_gamma   90.00
#
_symmetry.space_group_name_H-M   'P 1'
#
loop_
_entity.id
_entity.type
_entity.pdbx_description
1 polymer ?
#
loop_
_entity_poly.entity_id
_entity_poly.type
_entity_poly.pdbx_seq_one_letter_code
_entity_poly.pdbx_strand_id
1 'polypeptide(L)'
;MIQHSDDILIDDLELFSGFMAIEQRENGLVYLRVIGYDNDMDYFINENSSLDFQNETYSFSLGYNPEFNTENVRLSYNSLTVPSTILEYNTNNKQEKILKQQEVLGNKFNSDNYTSERLFAVAHDGKKIPISIVRHKDTKLNSDTPLLQYGYGSYGITVDPRFS
;
A
#
# COMPACT_ATOMS: atom_id res chain seq x y z
N MET A 1 -14.11 -9.81 -17.55
CA MET A 1 -14.97 -8.88 -16.75
C MET A 1 -14.74 -9.22 -15.28
N ILE A 2 -14.46 -8.23 -14.44
CA ILE A 2 -14.24 -8.47 -13.00
C ILE A 2 -15.58 -8.76 -12.34
N GLN A 3 -15.65 -9.87 -11.61
CA GLN A 3 -16.86 -10.23 -10.89
C GLN A 3 -17.03 -9.33 -9.66
N HIS A 4 -18.28 -8.96 -9.34
CA HIS A 4 -18.60 -8.20 -8.14
C HIS A 4 -18.25 -9.00 -6.87
N SER A 5 -17.73 -8.30 -5.88
CA SER A 5 -17.47 -8.81 -4.53
C SER A 5 -17.87 -7.73 -3.52
N ASP A 6 -18.57 -8.12 -2.46
CA ASP A 6 -18.94 -7.22 -1.37
C ASP A 6 -17.74 -6.88 -0.46
N ASP A 7 -16.67 -7.67 -0.52
CA ASP A 7 -15.47 -7.51 0.31
C ASP A 7 -14.37 -6.70 -0.37
N ILE A 8 -14.51 -6.39 -1.67
CA ILE A 8 -13.50 -5.70 -2.48
C ILE A 8 -14.07 -4.41 -3.05
N LEU A 9 -13.47 -3.29 -2.71
CA LEU A 9 -13.72 -1.99 -3.33
C LEU A 9 -12.66 -1.74 -4.41
N ILE A 10 -13.09 -1.42 -5.62
CA ILE A 10 -12.19 -0.91 -6.67
C ILE A 10 -12.10 0.60 -6.49
N ASP A 11 -10.91 1.08 -6.12
CA ASP A 11 -10.63 2.50 -5.89
C ASP A 11 -10.30 3.21 -7.21
N ASP A 12 -9.50 2.58 -8.09
CA ASP A 12 -9.09 3.14 -9.39
C ASP A 12 -8.70 2.04 -10.38
N LEU A 13 -8.66 2.37 -11.66
CA LEU A 13 -8.14 1.51 -12.71
C LEU A 13 -7.49 2.31 -13.84
N GLU A 14 -6.47 1.75 -14.46
CA GLU A 14 -5.79 2.33 -15.60
C GLU A 14 -5.61 1.30 -16.71
N LEU A 15 -5.87 1.73 -17.95
CA LEU A 15 -5.79 0.87 -19.13
C LEU A 15 -4.50 1.15 -19.90
N PHE A 16 -3.81 0.07 -20.26
CA PHE A 16 -2.62 0.08 -21.09
C PHE A 16 -2.86 -0.79 -22.35
N SER A 17 -1.98 -0.76 -23.32
CA SER A 17 -2.15 -1.51 -24.57
C SER A 17 -2.24 -3.02 -24.40
N GLY A 18 -1.52 -3.59 -23.42
CA GLY A 18 -1.46 -5.04 -23.18
C GLY A 18 -2.13 -5.52 -21.89
N PHE A 19 -2.46 -4.61 -20.97
CA PHE A 19 -2.99 -4.97 -19.67
C PHE A 19 -3.83 -3.85 -19.05
N MET A 20 -4.49 -4.18 -17.97
CA MET A 20 -5.20 -3.26 -17.08
C MET A 20 -4.57 -3.36 -15.68
N ALA A 21 -4.27 -2.22 -15.07
CA ALA A 21 -3.86 -2.14 -13.68
C ALA A 21 -5.04 -1.64 -12.83
N ILE A 22 -5.31 -2.31 -11.72
CA ILE A 22 -6.47 -2.06 -10.86
C ILE A 22 -5.99 -1.81 -9.44
N GLU A 23 -6.39 -0.69 -8.89
CA GLU A 23 -6.25 -0.38 -7.48
C GLU A 23 -7.50 -0.86 -6.75
N GLN A 24 -7.35 -1.85 -5.89
CA GLN A 24 -8.46 -2.41 -5.14
C GLN A 24 -8.15 -2.46 -3.65
N ARG A 25 -9.19 -2.35 -2.84
CA ARG A 25 -9.10 -2.36 -1.38
C ARG A 25 -9.84 -3.56 -0.82
N GLU A 26 -9.14 -4.28 0.06
CA GLU A 26 -9.68 -5.40 0.82
C GLU A 26 -9.16 -5.32 2.26
N ASN A 27 -10.02 -5.58 3.25
CA ASN A 27 -9.65 -5.52 4.66
C ASN A 27 -8.93 -4.23 5.08
N GLY A 28 -9.21 -3.11 4.38
CA GLY A 28 -8.62 -1.79 4.65
C GLY A 28 -7.18 -1.61 4.16
N LEU A 29 -6.64 -2.50 3.32
CA LEU A 29 -5.39 -2.31 2.59
C LEU A 29 -5.63 -2.23 1.09
N VAL A 30 -4.78 -1.49 0.41
CA VAL A 30 -4.80 -1.37 -1.04
C VAL A 30 -3.92 -2.45 -1.66
N TYR A 31 -4.44 -3.08 -2.70
CA TYR A 31 -3.75 -4.06 -3.54
C TYR A 31 -3.77 -3.57 -4.99
N LEU A 32 -2.68 -3.78 -5.70
CA LEU A 32 -2.61 -3.50 -7.13
C LEU A 32 -2.61 -4.80 -7.91
N ARG A 33 -3.65 -4.99 -8.72
CA ARG A 33 -3.83 -6.17 -9.56
C ARG A 33 -3.56 -5.82 -11.01
N VAL A 34 -2.81 -6.66 -11.71
CA VAL A 34 -2.54 -6.56 -13.15
C VAL A 34 -3.27 -7.68 -13.85
N ILE A 35 -4.06 -7.34 -14.86
CA ILE A 35 -4.79 -8.29 -15.70
C ILE A 35 -4.42 -8.05 -17.17
N GLY A 36 -3.81 -9.04 -17.83
CA GLY A 36 -3.56 -9.03 -19.27
C GLY A 36 -4.82 -9.28 -20.07
N TYR A 37 -4.92 -8.71 -21.27
CA TYR A 37 -6.10 -8.90 -22.11
C TYR A 37 -6.20 -10.27 -22.74
N ASP A 38 -5.08 -10.97 -22.89
CA ASP A 38 -5.00 -12.32 -23.48
C ASP A 38 -5.15 -13.45 -22.43
N ASN A 39 -5.61 -13.13 -21.23
CA ASN A 39 -5.75 -14.04 -20.07
C ASN A 39 -4.44 -14.71 -19.60
N ASP A 40 -3.30 -14.29 -20.09
CA ASP A 40 -2.00 -14.84 -19.72
C ASP A 40 -1.43 -14.23 -18.43
N MET A 41 -2.07 -13.17 -17.94
CA MET A 41 -1.59 -12.36 -16.83
C MET A 41 -2.76 -12.00 -15.91
N ASP A 42 -2.71 -12.47 -14.66
CA ASP A 42 -3.62 -12.07 -13.59
C ASP A 42 -2.90 -12.29 -12.26
N TYR A 43 -2.39 -11.21 -11.66
CA TYR A 43 -1.62 -11.30 -10.43
C TYR A 43 -1.61 -9.97 -9.64
N PHE A 44 -1.25 -10.04 -8.35
CA PHE A 44 -1.05 -8.87 -7.51
C PHE A 44 0.42 -8.44 -7.52
N ILE A 45 0.67 -7.15 -7.72
CA ILE A 45 2.03 -6.61 -7.76
C ILE A 45 2.71 -6.81 -6.41
N ASN A 46 2.01 -6.51 -5.31
CA ASN A 46 2.53 -6.61 -3.95
C ASN A 46 2.92 -8.05 -3.53
N GLU A 47 2.37 -9.08 -4.16
CA GLU A 47 2.77 -10.48 -3.93
C GLU A 47 4.03 -10.88 -4.69
N ASN A 48 4.33 -10.19 -5.79
CA ASN A 48 5.43 -10.48 -6.69
C ASN A 48 6.54 -9.43 -6.64
N SER A 49 6.43 -8.48 -5.72
CA SER A 49 7.38 -7.39 -5.57
C SER A 49 8.63 -7.83 -4.83
N SER A 50 9.80 -7.36 -5.27
CA SER A 50 11.08 -7.50 -4.58
C SER A 50 11.29 -6.42 -3.53
N LEU A 51 10.56 -5.33 -3.60
CA LEU A 51 10.49 -4.36 -2.52
C LEU A 51 9.89 -5.04 -1.30
N ASP A 52 10.56 -4.86 -0.17
CA ASP A 52 10.17 -5.47 1.09
C ASP A 52 8.84 -4.85 1.60
N PHE A 53 7.73 -5.18 0.91
CA PHE A 53 6.37 -4.90 1.36
C PHE A 53 5.98 -5.76 2.58
N GLN A 54 6.97 -6.33 3.28
CA GLN A 54 6.78 -7.03 4.56
C GLN A 54 6.28 -6.10 5.66
N ASN A 55 6.23 -4.80 5.39
CA ASN A 55 5.46 -3.90 6.23
C ASN A 55 3.98 -4.23 6.08
N GLU A 56 3.40 -4.81 7.12
CA GLU A 56 1.96 -5.08 7.20
C GLU A 56 1.10 -3.79 7.12
N THR A 57 1.74 -2.62 7.12
CA THR A 57 1.10 -1.30 7.09
C THR A 57 1.71 -0.45 5.99
N TYR A 58 1.03 -0.34 4.87
CA TYR A 58 1.46 0.44 3.72
C TYR A 58 0.28 1.14 3.03
N SER A 59 0.61 2.11 2.21
CA SER A 59 -0.29 2.73 1.24
C SER A 59 0.33 2.61 -0.14
N PHE A 60 -0.46 2.18 -1.11
CA PHE A 60 -0.04 1.91 -2.46
C PHE A 60 -1.08 2.47 -3.43
N SER A 61 -0.67 3.10 -4.52
CA SER A 61 -1.59 3.64 -5.52
C SER A 61 -0.95 3.68 -6.90
N LEU A 62 -1.81 3.74 -7.92
CA LEU A 62 -1.39 4.07 -9.27
C LEU A 62 -0.77 5.47 -9.29
N GLY A 63 0.35 5.61 -9.99
CA GLY A 63 1.02 6.87 -10.22
C GLY A 63 0.52 7.57 -11.49
N TYR A 64 1.27 8.55 -11.96
CA TYR A 64 0.98 9.19 -13.25
C TYR A 64 1.59 8.37 -14.40
N ASN A 65 0.74 7.74 -15.22
CA ASN A 65 1.08 6.83 -16.31
C ASN A 65 0.59 7.37 -17.67
N PRO A 66 1.25 8.36 -18.28
CA PRO A 66 0.75 8.99 -19.50
C PRO A 66 0.92 8.13 -20.77
N GLU A 67 1.75 7.07 -20.70
CA GLU A 67 2.07 6.24 -21.85
C GLU A 67 1.16 5.01 -21.89
N PHE A 68 0.24 4.98 -22.85
CA PHE A 68 -0.66 3.85 -23.07
C PHE A 68 0.07 2.60 -23.57
N ASN A 69 1.04 2.77 -24.50
CA ASN A 69 1.78 1.66 -25.10
C ASN A 69 3.08 1.40 -24.32
N THR A 70 2.97 0.76 -23.19
CA THR A 70 4.10 0.44 -22.29
C THR A 70 3.86 -0.89 -21.59
N GLU A 71 4.94 -1.52 -21.14
CA GLU A 71 4.93 -2.68 -20.24
C GLU A 71 5.15 -2.28 -18.78
N ASN A 72 5.40 -1.00 -18.54
CA ASN A 72 5.71 -0.48 -17.21
C ASN A 72 4.51 0.25 -16.63
N VAL A 73 4.28 0.06 -15.34
CA VAL A 73 3.32 0.83 -14.56
C VAL A 73 4.06 1.61 -13.47
N ARG A 74 3.78 2.91 -13.39
CA ARG A 74 4.33 3.76 -12.35
C ARG A 74 3.41 3.75 -11.15
N LEU A 75 4.01 3.61 -9.98
CA LEU A 75 3.32 3.41 -8.72
C LEU A 75 3.84 4.40 -7.67
N SER A 76 2.97 4.76 -6.75
CA SER A 76 3.30 5.51 -5.56
C SER A 76 3.15 4.61 -4.34
N TYR A 77 4.20 4.50 -3.54
CA TYR A 77 4.27 3.69 -2.33
C TYR A 77 4.73 4.50 -1.13
N ASN A 78 4.17 4.24 0.01
CA ASN A 78 4.72 4.64 1.29
C ASN A 78 4.18 3.75 2.43
N SER A 79 4.82 3.79 3.59
CA SER A 79 4.33 3.11 4.79
C SER A 79 4.55 4.00 6.01
N LEU A 80 4.19 3.54 7.20
CA LEU A 80 4.49 4.28 8.42
C LEU A 80 6.00 4.44 8.69
N THR A 81 6.84 3.62 8.04
CA THR A 81 8.31 3.60 8.23
C THR A 81 9.09 3.87 6.95
N VAL A 82 8.43 3.94 5.79
CA VAL A 82 9.08 4.20 4.50
C VAL A 82 8.54 5.49 3.90
N PRO A 83 9.41 6.47 3.61
CA PRO A 83 9.03 7.71 2.95
C PRO A 83 8.37 7.48 1.59
N SER A 84 7.61 8.48 1.14
CA SER A 84 6.96 8.44 -0.16
C SER A 84 7.93 8.09 -1.28
N THR A 85 7.63 7.03 -2.01
CA THR A 85 8.49 6.43 -3.02
C THR A 85 7.72 6.30 -4.34
N ILE A 86 8.28 6.81 -5.42
CA ILE A 86 7.78 6.58 -6.77
C ILE A 86 8.62 5.44 -7.37
N LEU A 87 7.95 4.42 -7.83
CA LEU A 87 8.59 3.28 -8.48
C LEU A 87 7.94 2.98 -9.83
N GLU A 88 8.69 2.31 -10.67
CA GLU A 88 8.25 1.76 -11.94
C GLU A 88 8.34 0.23 -11.86
N TYR A 89 7.26 -0.43 -12.21
CA TYR A 89 7.14 -1.88 -12.20
C TYR A 89 6.92 -2.38 -13.63
N ASN A 90 7.76 -3.30 -14.09
CA ASN A 90 7.59 -3.94 -15.38
C ASN A 90 6.71 -5.17 -15.25
N THR A 91 5.59 -5.21 -15.96
CA THR A 91 4.57 -6.24 -15.84
C THR A 91 4.98 -7.59 -16.41
N ASN A 92 5.92 -7.63 -17.35
CA ASN A 92 6.37 -8.85 -18.00
C ASN A 92 7.45 -9.57 -17.20
N ASN A 93 8.51 -8.85 -16.80
CA ASN A 93 9.63 -9.45 -16.07
C ASN A 93 9.51 -9.29 -14.54
N LYS A 94 8.48 -8.57 -14.05
CA LYS A 94 8.19 -8.33 -12.63
C LYS A 94 9.33 -7.60 -11.89
N GLN A 95 10.13 -6.82 -12.61
CA GLN A 95 11.20 -6.03 -12.02
C GLN A 95 10.71 -4.65 -11.62
N GLU A 96 11.25 -4.17 -10.52
CA GLU A 96 10.98 -2.88 -9.94
C GLU A 96 12.19 -1.96 -10.03
N LYS A 97 11.91 -0.68 -10.22
CA LYS A 97 12.91 0.37 -10.21
C LYS A 97 12.39 1.55 -9.39
N ILE A 98 13.09 1.91 -8.34
CA ILE A 98 12.82 3.15 -7.61
C ILE A 98 13.25 4.31 -8.51
N LEU A 99 12.30 5.16 -8.86
CA LEU A 99 12.53 6.39 -9.62
C LEU A 99 12.88 7.55 -8.68
N LYS A 100 12.18 7.63 -7.55
CA LYS A 100 12.37 8.68 -6.56
C LYS A 100 11.88 8.23 -5.19
N GLN A 101 12.63 8.56 -4.15
CA GLN A 101 12.18 8.44 -2.77
C GLN A 101 12.34 9.80 -2.09
N GLN A 102 11.37 10.19 -1.28
CA GLN A 102 11.41 11.43 -0.53
C GLN A 102 12.53 11.38 0.51
N GLU A 103 13.38 12.40 0.51
CA GLU A 103 14.41 12.57 1.54
C GLU A 103 13.78 13.05 2.85
N VAL A 104 14.25 12.47 3.95
CA VAL A 104 13.90 12.93 5.29
C VAL A 104 15.00 13.85 5.80
N LEU A 105 14.67 15.13 5.92
CA LEU A 105 15.63 16.14 6.33
C LEU A 105 16.06 15.94 7.80
N GLY A 106 17.30 16.32 8.11
CA GLY A 106 17.82 16.35 9.47
C GLY A 106 18.67 15.15 9.90
N ASN A 107 18.97 14.19 9.02
CA ASN A 107 19.89 13.06 9.19
C ASN A 107 19.67 12.18 10.45
N LYS A 108 18.49 12.24 11.07
CA LYS A 108 18.17 11.48 12.30
C LYS A 108 17.22 10.32 12.07
N PHE A 109 16.55 10.30 10.90
CA PHE A 109 15.63 9.23 10.59
C PHE A 109 16.40 8.02 10.02
N ASN A 110 16.11 6.87 10.61
CA ASN A 110 16.49 5.56 10.06
C ASN A 110 15.28 4.63 10.23
N SER A 111 14.74 4.12 9.13
CA SER A 111 13.60 3.20 9.11
C SER A 111 13.82 1.98 10.00
N ASP A 112 15.08 1.50 10.08
CA ASP A 112 15.47 0.33 10.88
C ASP A 112 15.26 0.51 12.39
N ASN A 113 15.08 1.74 12.86
CA ASN A 113 14.81 2.03 14.26
C ASN A 113 13.32 1.90 14.62
N TYR A 114 12.47 1.68 13.63
CA TYR A 114 11.03 1.61 13.82
C TYR A 114 10.49 0.23 13.46
N THR A 115 9.36 -0.10 14.04
CA THR A 115 8.54 -1.25 13.67
C THR A 115 7.12 -0.79 13.44
N SER A 116 6.48 -1.37 12.45
CA SER A 116 5.05 -1.17 12.19
C SER A 116 4.35 -2.53 12.20
N GLU A 117 3.15 -2.53 12.72
CA GLU A 117 2.35 -3.74 12.91
C GLU A 117 0.90 -3.45 12.52
N ARG A 118 0.19 -4.46 12.05
CA ARG A 118 -1.24 -4.39 11.80
C ARG A 118 -1.99 -5.24 12.81
N LEU A 119 -2.85 -4.58 13.55
CA LEU A 119 -3.68 -5.20 14.57
C LEU A 119 -5.16 -5.10 14.17
N PHE A 120 -5.99 -5.90 14.82
CA PHE A 120 -7.44 -5.84 14.66
C PHE A 120 -8.12 -5.73 16.02
N ALA A 121 -8.90 -4.68 16.20
CA ALA A 121 -9.83 -4.60 17.31
C ALA A 121 -11.18 -5.22 16.91
N VAL A 122 -11.86 -5.84 17.85
CA VAL A 122 -13.21 -6.37 17.64
C VAL A 122 -14.22 -5.35 18.17
N ALA A 123 -15.06 -4.83 17.28
CA ALA A 123 -16.15 -3.92 17.66
C ALA A 123 -17.28 -4.70 18.38
N HIS A 124 -18.20 -3.95 19.02
CA HIS A 124 -19.34 -4.55 19.78
C HIS A 124 -20.27 -5.39 18.89
N ASP A 125 -20.28 -5.14 17.57
CA ASP A 125 -21.05 -5.92 16.58
C ASP A 125 -20.26 -7.09 15.98
N GLY A 126 -19.07 -7.39 16.53
CA GLY A 126 -18.19 -8.47 16.09
C GLY A 126 -17.31 -8.16 14.89
N LYS A 127 -17.42 -6.98 14.28
CA LYS A 127 -16.59 -6.59 13.14
C LYS A 127 -15.15 -6.32 13.58
N LYS A 128 -14.20 -6.72 12.72
CA LYS A 128 -12.78 -6.46 12.92
C LYS A 128 -12.43 -5.08 12.37
N ILE A 129 -11.92 -4.20 13.23
CA ILE A 129 -11.44 -2.85 12.87
C ILE A 129 -9.93 -2.93 12.74
N PRO A 130 -9.37 -2.67 11.52
CA PRO A 130 -7.94 -2.68 11.33
C PRO A 130 -7.28 -1.46 11.99
N ILE A 131 -6.14 -1.69 12.63
CA ILE A 131 -5.32 -0.68 13.30
C ILE A 131 -3.89 -0.82 12.80
N SER A 132 -3.37 0.25 12.21
CA SER A 132 -1.95 0.35 11.85
C SER A 132 -1.21 1.10 12.96
N ILE A 133 -0.17 0.49 13.51
CA ILE A 133 0.61 1.06 14.60
C ILE A 133 2.09 1.16 14.20
N VAL A 134 2.74 2.23 14.61
CA VAL A 134 4.19 2.41 14.46
C VAL A 134 4.80 2.84 15.80
N ARG A 135 5.98 2.34 16.08
CA ARG A 135 6.74 2.72 17.28
C ARG A 135 8.25 2.61 17.04
N HIS A 136 9.03 3.32 17.81
CA HIS A 136 10.47 3.07 17.89
C HIS A 136 10.72 1.69 18.52
N LYS A 137 11.70 0.94 18.06
CA LYS A 137 12.00 -0.42 18.55
C LYS A 137 12.29 -0.47 20.06
N ASP A 138 12.89 0.60 20.58
CA ASP A 138 13.22 0.72 22.01
C ASP A 138 12.04 1.13 22.89
N THR A 139 10.87 1.39 22.32
CA THR A 139 9.66 1.78 23.06
C THR A 139 9.22 0.63 23.97
N LYS A 140 9.19 0.88 25.27
CA LYS A 140 8.66 -0.08 26.25
C LYS A 140 7.14 -0.12 26.15
N LEU A 141 6.58 -1.29 25.92
CA LEU A 141 5.12 -1.48 25.86
C LEU A 141 4.56 -1.72 27.26
N ASN A 142 4.06 -0.67 27.89
CA ASN A 142 3.42 -0.71 29.20
C ASN A 142 2.32 0.36 29.30
N SER A 143 1.59 0.39 30.42
CA SER A 143 0.49 1.34 30.66
C SER A 143 0.89 2.81 30.68
N ASP A 144 2.16 3.09 30.91
CA ASP A 144 2.68 4.46 31.06
C ASP A 144 3.20 5.04 29.74
N THR A 145 3.29 4.22 28.70
CA THR A 145 3.73 4.66 27.37
C THR A 145 2.63 5.46 26.68
N PRO A 146 2.88 6.73 26.32
CA PRO A 146 1.88 7.54 25.64
C PRO A 146 1.57 6.97 24.26
N LEU A 147 0.29 6.98 23.88
CA LEU A 147 -0.22 6.57 22.58
C LEU A 147 -0.98 7.72 21.93
N LEU A 148 -0.63 8.06 20.68
CA LEU A 148 -1.43 8.92 19.84
C LEU A 148 -2.31 8.03 18.93
N GLN A 149 -3.63 8.15 19.09
CA GLN A 149 -4.59 7.52 18.21
C GLN A 149 -5.16 8.54 17.23
N TYR A 150 -5.14 8.20 15.96
CA TYR A 150 -5.75 8.97 14.87
C TYR A 150 -6.66 8.08 14.05
N GLY A 151 -7.85 8.58 13.73
CA GLY A 151 -8.81 7.83 12.92
C GLY A 151 -9.89 8.74 12.35
N TYR A 152 -10.41 8.35 11.21
CA TYR A 152 -11.55 8.99 10.57
C TYR A 152 -12.27 7.94 9.71
N GLY A 153 -13.58 7.96 9.68
CA GLY A 153 -14.38 6.95 8.99
C GLY A 153 -15.73 7.46 8.48
N SER A 154 -15.80 8.75 8.08
CA SER A 154 -17.02 9.31 7.46
C SER A 154 -16.81 9.52 5.97
N TYR A 155 -17.92 9.60 5.23
CA TYR A 155 -17.97 9.91 3.79
C TYR A 155 -17.15 8.96 2.90
N GLY A 156 -17.01 7.69 3.28
CA GLY A 156 -16.20 6.73 2.53
C GLY A 156 -14.69 6.98 2.55
N ILE A 157 -14.22 7.89 3.43
CA ILE A 157 -12.79 8.19 3.54
C ILE A 157 -12.12 7.18 4.46
N THR A 158 -10.97 6.67 4.02
CA THR A 158 -10.07 5.81 4.82
C THR A 158 -8.83 6.59 5.24
N VAL A 159 -8.29 6.23 6.40
CA VAL A 159 -7.00 6.73 6.87
C VAL A 159 -5.95 5.66 6.59
N ASP A 160 -5.28 5.81 5.45
CA ASP A 160 -4.22 4.89 5.07
C ASP A 160 -2.93 5.14 5.87
N PRO A 161 -2.14 4.09 6.15
CA PRO A 161 -0.85 4.23 6.80
C PRO A 161 0.12 4.96 5.88
N ARG A 162 0.51 6.18 6.25
CA ARG A 162 1.39 7.04 5.45
C ARG A 162 2.55 7.55 6.30
N PHE A 163 3.70 7.70 5.65
CA PHE A 163 4.88 8.31 6.26
C PHE A 163 4.62 9.77 6.66
N SER A 164 5.07 10.12 7.86
CA SER A 164 4.96 11.47 8.37
C SER A 164 6.19 11.81 9.23
#